data_4c660b1e6d5510b259c4736af3866a14
#
_entry.id   4c660b1e6d5510b259c4736af3866a14
#
_cell.length_a   1.000
_cell.length_b   1.000
_cell.length_c   1.000
_cell.angle_alpha   90.00
_cell.angle_beta   90.00
_cell.angle_gamma   90.00
#
_symmetry.space_group_name_H-M   'P 1'
#
loop_
_entity.id
_entity.type
_entity.pdbx_description
1 polymer ?
#
loop_
_entity_poly.entity_id
_entity_poly.type
_entity_poly.pdbx_seq_one_letter_code
_entity_poly.pdbx_strand_id
1 'polypeptide(L)'
;MRKRLTVADLADLKGKRQLTMLRILTVDEAAAAEQAGIDIVSAPPELVSDSRYRQVAPSLFTMTGRNSRIMGTATQMLSFAAEMLDNDADAIYSSGSLETIRFLVGEHVPVVGHVGLVPSRASTTGGFRAVGKTAASAWQVYQECVAHEEAGAIAVEIEVVPVEVATEISHRMKRLSLWSMGSGAGCDAQYLFAMDVLGSNRDHVPRHAKVYRDFAMEYDRLQAERVAAFREYTHDVNTGTFPEDRHVVHMTNDEWEKFNALLESE
;
A
#
# COMPACT_ATOMS: atom_id res chain seq x y z
N MET A 1 20.71 -10.55 4.44
CA MET A 1 19.63 -9.55 4.37
C MET A 1 19.82 -8.76 3.08
N ARG A 2 18.76 -8.56 2.26
CA ARG A 2 18.82 -7.76 1.02
C ARG A 2 19.08 -6.29 1.40
N LYS A 3 19.91 -5.57 0.63
CA LYS A 3 20.10 -4.13 0.82
C LYS A 3 18.84 -3.39 0.39
N ARG A 4 18.36 -2.44 1.19
CA ARG A 4 17.31 -1.49 0.80
C ARG A 4 17.82 -0.60 -0.33
N LEU A 5 17.01 -0.45 -1.39
CA LEU A 5 17.32 0.45 -2.47
C LEU A 5 17.30 1.91 -1.98
N THR A 6 18.17 2.71 -2.55
CA THR A 6 18.17 4.19 -2.37
C THR A 6 17.67 4.86 -3.66
N VAL A 7 17.40 6.15 -3.60
CA VAL A 7 17.08 6.94 -4.80
C VAL A 7 18.18 6.85 -5.86
N ALA A 8 19.45 6.79 -5.44
CA ALA A 8 20.58 6.60 -6.35
C ALA A 8 20.57 5.21 -7.01
N ASP A 9 20.27 4.17 -6.22
CA ASP A 9 20.15 2.81 -6.76
C ASP A 9 19.00 2.72 -7.80
N LEU A 10 17.86 3.42 -7.57
CA LEU A 10 16.76 3.48 -8.55
C LEU A 10 17.21 4.13 -9.88
N ALA A 11 17.93 5.23 -9.79
CA ALA A 11 18.47 5.92 -10.97
C ALA A 11 19.47 5.03 -11.73
N ASP A 12 20.33 4.31 -11.02
CA ASP A 12 21.32 3.40 -11.62
C ASP A 12 20.68 2.16 -12.26
N LEU A 13 19.51 1.72 -11.79
CA LEU A 13 18.77 0.57 -12.31
C LEU A 13 17.90 0.92 -13.49
N LYS A 14 17.64 2.22 -13.75
CA LYS A 14 16.80 2.68 -14.86
C LYS A 14 17.30 2.12 -16.19
N GLY A 15 16.36 1.50 -16.92
CA GLY A 15 16.64 0.87 -18.22
C GLY A 15 17.52 -0.39 -18.18
N LYS A 16 17.98 -0.82 -17.00
CA LYS A 16 18.82 -2.03 -16.83
C LYS A 16 18.03 -3.21 -16.25
N ARG A 17 17.11 -2.96 -15.33
CA ARG A 17 16.28 -3.97 -14.70
C ARG A 17 14.91 -3.41 -14.38
N GLN A 18 13.86 -4.10 -14.81
CA GLN A 18 12.51 -3.76 -14.40
C GLN A 18 12.31 -4.14 -12.93
N LEU A 19 11.79 -3.20 -12.14
CA LEU A 19 11.52 -3.38 -10.73
C LEU A 19 10.10 -3.89 -10.52
N THR A 20 9.88 -4.56 -9.39
CA THR A 20 8.55 -4.98 -8.92
C THR A 20 8.03 -4.02 -7.87
N MET A 21 6.76 -3.61 -8.00
CA MET A 21 6.13 -2.71 -7.07
C MET A 21 4.73 -3.18 -6.67
N LEU A 22 4.40 -3.11 -5.39
CA LEU A 22 3.08 -3.41 -4.86
C LEU A 22 2.54 -2.28 -3.99
N ARG A 23 1.24 -2.00 -4.10
CA ARG A 23 0.53 -1.32 -3.03
C ARG A 23 0.13 -2.34 -1.98
N ILE A 24 0.58 -2.12 -0.75
CA ILE A 24 0.31 -2.96 0.41
C ILE A 24 -0.46 -2.17 1.47
N LEU A 25 -1.24 -2.87 2.30
CA LEU A 25 -2.10 -2.24 3.31
C LEU A 25 -1.86 -2.75 4.73
N THR A 26 -1.16 -3.87 4.89
CA THR A 26 -0.99 -4.54 6.19
C THR A 26 0.46 -4.91 6.45
N VAL A 27 0.78 -5.12 7.73
CA VAL A 27 2.11 -5.61 8.17
C VAL A 27 2.39 -7.01 7.60
N ASP A 28 1.36 -7.86 7.48
CA ASP A 28 1.51 -9.20 6.91
C ASP A 28 1.84 -9.15 5.41
N GLU A 29 1.21 -8.24 4.66
CA GLU A 29 1.55 -8.00 3.25
C GLU A 29 2.97 -7.43 3.11
N ALA A 30 3.41 -6.56 4.03
CA ALA A 30 4.77 -6.05 4.05
C ALA A 30 5.79 -7.17 4.28
N ALA A 31 5.54 -8.05 5.25
CA ALA A 31 6.37 -9.21 5.54
C ALA A 31 6.44 -10.18 4.34
N ALA A 32 5.31 -10.41 3.68
CA ALA A 32 5.24 -11.25 2.49
C ALA A 32 5.98 -10.62 1.29
N ALA A 33 5.84 -9.31 1.07
CA ALA A 33 6.54 -8.57 0.02
C ALA A 33 8.06 -8.61 0.23
N GLU A 34 8.53 -8.43 1.48
CA GLU A 34 9.95 -8.54 1.84
C GLU A 34 10.50 -9.93 1.52
N GLN A 35 9.81 -10.99 1.97
CA GLN A 35 10.23 -12.38 1.74
C GLN A 35 10.17 -12.78 0.27
N ALA A 36 9.20 -12.25 -0.49
CA ALA A 36 9.05 -12.49 -1.92
C ALA A 36 10.07 -11.71 -2.76
N GLY A 37 10.81 -10.77 -2.16
CA GLY A 37 11.82 -9.99 -2.87
C GLY A 37 11.25 -8.86 -3.72
N ILE A 38 10.07 -8.32 -3.39
CA ILE A 38 9.53 -7.11 -4.00
C ILE A 38 10.52 -5.95 -3.78
N ASP A 39 10.68 -5.10 -4.78
CA ASP A 39 11.65 -4.00 -4.74
C ASP A 39 11.08 -2.74 -4.07
N ILE A 40 9.88 -2.35 -4.47
CA ILE A 40 9.23 -1.09 -4.09
C ILE A 40 7.84 -1.39 -3.54
N VAL A 41 7.43 -0.65 -2.53
CA VAL A 41 6.04 -0.67 -2.08
C VAL A 41 5.47 0.74 -1.95
N SER A 42 4.17 0.86 -2.25
CA SER A 42 3.35 1.97 -1.83
C SER A 42 2.58 1.54 -0.58
N ALA A 43 2.80 2.22 0.54
CA ALA A 43 2.17 1.92 1.82
C ALA A 43 1.37 3.12 2.32
N PRO A 44 0.20 2.93 2.97
CA PRO A 44 -0.51 4.04 3.59
C PRO A 44 0.26 4.59 4.78
N PRO A 45 0.06 5.86 5.16
CA PRO A 45 0.77 6.50 6.27
C PRO A 45 0.68 5.74 7.59
N GLU A 46 -0.49 5.17 7.87
CA GLU A 46 -0.76 4.41 9.08
C GLU A 46 0.09 3.14 9.17
N LEU A 47 0.37 2.50 8.04
CA LEU A 47 1.25 1.33 7.97
C LEU A 47 2.72 1.73 8.14
N VAL A 48 3.14 2.83 7.51
CA VAL A 48 4.51 3.34 7.62
C VAL A 48 4.83 3.73 9.08
N SER A 49 3.85 4.31 9.79
CA SER A 49 3.97 4.70 11.20
C SER A 49 3.82 3.53 12.19
N ASP A 50 3.47 2.32 11.74
CA ASP A 50 3.43 1.13 12.60
C ASP A 50 4.85 0.66 12.92
N SER A 51 5.22 0.64 14.21
CA SER A 51 6.57 0.26 14.66
C SER A 51 7.01 -1.15 14.21
N ARG A 52 6.07 -2.03 13.85
CA ARG A 52 6.35 -3.38 13.34
C ARG A 52 6.73 -3.37 11.87
N TYR A 53 6.35 -2.32 11.12
CA TYR A 53 6.53 -2.29 9.67
C TYR A 53 7.99 -2.51 9.25
N ARG A 54 8.90 -1.69 9.76
CA ARG A 54 10.34 -1.81 9.41
C ARG A 54 11.02 -3.03 10.03
N GLN A 55 10.45 -3.61 11.09
CA GLN A 55 10.94 -4.86 11.66
C GLN A 55 10.73 -6.04 10.70
N VAL A 56 9.58 -6.08 10.00
CA VAL A 56 9.23 -7.17 9.06
C VAL A 56 9.65 -6.88 7.62
N ALA A 57 9.87 -5.62 7.27
CA ALA A 57 10.18 -5.17 5.90
C ALA A 57 11.36 -4.17 5.86
N PRO A 58 12.57 -4.58 6.29
CA PRO A 58 13.72 -3.70 6.40
C PRO A 58 14.32 -3.28 5.05
N SER A 59 14.09 -4.05 3.96
CA SER A 59 14.74 -3.83 2.67
C SER A 59 13.82 -3.31 1.56
N LEU A 60 12.52 -3.11 1.84
CA LEU A 60 11.59 -2.53 0.87
C LEU A 60 11.84 -1.02 0.69
N PHE A 61 12.01 -0.56 -0.55
CA PHE A 61 11.89 0.87 -0.85
C PHE A 61 10.43 1.28 -0.70
N THR A 62 10.15 2.18 0.23
CA THR A 62 8.78 2.53 0.63
C THR A 62 8.42 3.93 0.18
N MET A 63 7.42 4.02 -0.70
CA MET A 63 6.73 5.25 -1.01
C MET A 63 5.43 5.34 -0.18
N THR A 64 5.13 6.52 0.32
CA THR A 64 3.85 6.80 0.99
C THR A 64 3.25 8.12 0.50
N GLY A 65 1.95 8.29 0.69
CA GLY A 65 1.25 9.50 0.30
C GLY A 65 -0.07 9.65 1.05
N ARG A 66 -0.60 10.86 1.09
CA ARG A 66 -1.86 11.16 1.76
C ARG A 66 -3.03 10.47 1.05
N ASN A 67 -3.88 9.82 1.83
CA ASN A 67 -5.17 9.28 1.36
C ASN A 67 -6.21 10.41 1.20
N SER A 68 -5.94 11.36 0.29
CA SER A 68 -6.81 12.52 0.08
C SER A 68 -6.93 12.83 -1.41
N ARG A 69 -8.13 13.22 -1.85
CA ARG A 69 -8.35 13.73 -3.22
C ARG A 69 -7.62 15.05 -3.47
N ILE A 70 -7.37 15.82 -2.42
CA ILE A 70 -6.65 17.09 -2.47
C ILE A 70 -5.43 16.98 -1.56
N MET A 71 -4.25 17.21 -2.12
CA MET A 71 -2.98 17.08 -1.40
C MET A 71 -2.80 18.14 -0.30
N GLY A 72 -3.54 19.24 -0.36
CA GLY A 72 -3.39 20.39 0.52
C GLY A 72 -2.39 21.41 -0.03
N THR A 73 -1.97 22.34 0.83
CA THR A 73 -0.94 23.33 0.49
C THR A 73 0.45 22.70 0.47
N ALA A 74 1.41 23.35 -0.21
CA ALA A 74 2.81 22.90 -0.24
C ALA A 74 3.41 22.75 1.16
N THR A 75 3.13 23.68 2.09
CA THR A 75 3.57 23.61 3.49
C THR A 75 2.97 22.41 4.23
N GLN A 76 1.68 22.12 4.03
CA GLN A 76 1.04 20.94 4.62
C GLN A 76 1.63 19.63 4.08
N MET A 77 1.99 19.61 2.79
CA MET A 77 2.68 18.48 2.19
C MET A 77 4.11 18.32 2.73
N LEU A 78 4.83 19.42 2.97
CA LEU A 78 6.16 19.35 3.58
C LEU A 78 6.10 18.81 5.01
N SER A 79 5.14 19.29 5.82
CA SER A 79 4.93 18.75 7.18
C SER A 79 4.64 17.26 7.17
N PHE A 80 3.77 16.81 6.25
CA PHE A 80 3.49 15.38 6.05
C PHE A 80 4.74 14.62 5.60
N ALA A 81 5.50 15.17 4.66
CA ALA A 81 6.73 14.56 4.17
C ALA A 81 7.75 14.36 5.28
N ALA A 82 7.97 15.39 6.11
CA ALA A 82 8.89 15.32 7.25
C ALA A 82 8.47 14.20 8.22
N GLU A 83 7.18 14.13 8.60
CA GLU A 83 6.67 13.08 9.48
C GLU A 83 6.90 11.68 8.89
N MET A 84 6.61 11.48 7.59
CA MET A 84 6.75 10.17 6.97
C MET A 84 8.22 9.77 6.77
N LEU A 85 9.09 10.69 6.44
CA LEU A 85 10.53 10.43 6.33
C LEU A 85 11.15 10.12 7.70
N ASP A 86 10.71 10.78 8.77
CA ASP A 86 11.09 10.45 10.15
C ASP A 86 10.60 9.06 10.57
N ASN A 87 9.48 8.60 10.01
CA ASN A 87 8.98 7.21 10.13
C ASN A 87 9.61 6.24 9.11
N ASP A 88 10.75 6.63 8.53
CA ASP A 88 11.58 5.80 7.65
C ASP A 88 10.93 5.44 6.28
N ALA A 89 10.02 6.29 5.76
CA ALA A 89 9.65 6.24 4.35
C ALA A 89 10.85 6.68 3.47
N ASP A 90 10.93 6.18 2.25
CA ASP A 90 12.02 6.49 1.30
C ASP A 90 11.61 7.57 0.28
N ALA A 91 10.30 7.73 0.01
CA ALA A 91 9.79 8.72 -0.92
C ALA A 91 8.34 9.11 -0.60
N ILE A 92 7.95 10.28 -1.07
CA ILE A 92 6.61 10.85 -0.89
C ILE A 92 5.89 10.93 -2.23
N TYR A 93 4.71 10.29 -2.30
CA TYR A 93 3.81 10.40 -3.43
C TYR A 93 3.08 11.76 -3.41
N SER A 94 3.02 12.41 -4.55
CA SER A 94 2.24 13.62 -4.75
C SER A 94 1.61 13.69 -6.14
N SER A 95 0.28 13.69 -6.22
CA SER A 95 -0.48 14.05 -7.41
C SER A 95 -0.82 15.56 -7.46
N GLY A 96 -0.14 16.37 -6.66
CA GLY A 96 -0.29 17.82 -6.61
C GLY A 96 0.23 18.54 -7.86
N SER A 97 0.29 19.86 -7.78
CA SER A 97 0.84 20.68 -8.86
C SER A 97 2.36 20.50 -8.99
N LEU A 98 2.90 20.78 -10.16
CA LEU A 98 4.35 20.84 -10.38
C LEU A 98 5.04 21.86 -9.47
N GLU A 99 4.33 22.91 -9.08
CA GLU A 99 4.82 23.91 -8.12
C GLU A 99 5.03 23.28 -6.74
N THR A 100 4.06 22.48 -6.28
CA THR A 100 4.21 21.72 -5.02
C THR A 100 5.35 20.72 -5.11
N ILE A 101 5.50 20.03 -6.24
CA ILE A 101 6.61 19.08 -6.44
C ILE A 101 7.96 19.81 -6.37
N ARG A 102 8.13 20.91 -7.10
CA ARG A 102 9.37 21.72 -7.05
C ARG A 102 9.69 22.22 -5.65
N PHE A 103 8.66 22.65 -4.92
CA PHE A 103 8.81 23.11 -3.54
C PHE A 103 9.35 21.97 -2.65
N LEU A 104 8.74 20.80 -2.68
CA LEU A 104 9.17 19.63 -1.88
C LEU A 104 10.58 19.17 -2.27
N VAL A 105 10.89 19.11 -3.56
CA VAL A 105 12.23 18.75 -4.05
C VAL A 105 13.26 19.80 -3.59
N GLY A 106 12.91 21.07 -3.58
CA GLY A 106 13.77 22.15 -3.05
C GLY A 106 14.11 21.97 -1.56
N GLU A 107 13.22 21.30 -0.81
CA GLU A 107 13.43 20.91 0.60
C GLU A 107 14.03 19.49 0.73
N HIS A 108 14.63 18.96 -0.34
CA HIS A 108 15.29 17.66 -0.40
C HIS A 108 14.38 16.44 -0.18
N VAL A 109 13.05 16.58 -0.34
CA VAL A 109 12.10 15.47 -0.28
C VAL A 109 12.17 14.67 -1.57
N PRO A 110 12.41 13.33 -1.53
CA PRO A 110 12.27 12.48 -2.71
C PRO A 110 10.78 12.37 -3.10
N VAL A 111 10.40 12.90 -4.27
CA VAL A 111 8.99 12.98 -4.69
C VAL A 111 8.72 12.04 -5.84
N VAL A 112 7.62 11.29 -5.75
CA VAL A 112 7.03 10.49 -6.83
C VAL A 112 5.77 11.20 -7.31
N GLY A 113 5.73 11.57 -8.59
CA GLY A 113 4.56 12.20 -9.22
C GLY A 113 3.58 11.19 -9.80
N HIS A 114 2.60 11.70 -10.59
CA HIS A 114 1.61 10.85 -11.26
C HIS A 114 1.23 11.47 -12.62
N VAL A 115 1.21 10.64 -13.65
CA VAL A 115 0.83 11.03 -15.02
C VAL A 115 -0.11 10.00 -15.66
N GLY A 116 -0.79 10.39 -16.73
CA GLY A 116 -1.78 9.56 -17.40
C GLY A 116 -3.15 9.64 -16.70
N LEU A 117 -3.74 8.51 -16.34
CA LEU A 117 -4.96 8.49 -15.53
C LEU A 117 -4.62 8.80 -14.07
N VAL A 118 -4.94 10.01 -13.63
CA VAL A 118 -4.79 10.41 -12.22
C VAL A 118 -6.15 10.27 -11.54
N PRO A 119 -6.37 9.28 -10.64
CA PRO A 119 -7.69 8.98 -10.06
C PRO A 119 -8.35 10.19 -9.38
N SER A 120 -7.59 11.00 -8.65
CA SER A 120 -8.09 12.22 -8.00
C SER A 120 -8.63 13.28 -9.00
N ARG A 121 -8.19 13.21 -10.27
CA ARG A 121 -8.58 14.10 -11.38
C ARG A 121 -9.48 13.42 -12.41
N ALA A 122 -9.99 12.21 -12.16
CA ALA A 122 -10.78 11.45 -13.13
C ALA A 122 -12.00 12.22 -13.67
N SER A 123 -12.61 13.11 -12.86
CA SER A 123 -13.71 13.98 -13.32
C SER A 123 -13.31 14.93 -14.44
N THR A 124 -12.06 15.37 -14.51
CA THR A 124 -11.58 16.28 -15.57
C THR A 124 -11.25 15.53 -16.87
N THR A 125 -10.99 14.23 -16.80
CA THR A 125 -10.71 13.37 -17.96
C THR A 125 -11.96 12.62 -18.46
N GLY A 126 -13.10 12.82 -17.81
CA GLY A 126 -14.38 12.18 -18.16
C GLY A 126 -14.47 10.73 -17.67
N GLY A 127 -13.91 10.41 -16.50
CA GLY A 127 -13.96 9.11 -15.82
C GLY A 127 -12.65 8.32 -15.87
N PHE A 128 -12.71 7.09 -15.37
CA PHE A 128 -11.58 6.16 -15.36
C PHE A 128 -11.36 5.56 -16.76
N ARG A 129 -10.51 6.17 -17.56
CA ARG A 129 -10.21 5.74 -18.93
C ARG A 129 -8.75 5.99 -19.30
N ALA A 130 -8.26 5.23 -20.28
CA ALA A 130 -6.91 5.36 -20.79
C ALA A 130 -6.66 6.76 -21.36
N VAL A 131 -5.49 7.31 -21.04
CA VAL A 131 -4.97 8.61 -21.50
C VAL A 131 -3.84 8.35 -22.51
N GLY A 132 -3.68 9.23 -23.49
CA GLY A 132 -2.59 9.09 -24.47
C GLY A 132 -2.92 8.24 -25.70
N LYS A 133 -4.21 7.99 -26.01
CA LYS A 133 -4.63 7.19 -27.17
C LYS A 133 -4.53 7.92 -28.53
N THR A 134 -4.35 9.22 -28.54
CA THR A 134 -4.12 9.99 -29.75
C THR A 134 -2.73 10.62 -29.69
N ALA A 135 -2.14 10.95 -30.84
CA ALA A 135 -0.83 11.60 -30.90
C ALA A 135 -0.78 12.87 -30.03
N ALA A 136 -1.84 13.68 -30.06
CA ALA A 136 -1.92 14.89 -29.25
C ALA A 136 -1.97 14.60 -27.75
N SER A 137 -2.78 13.63 -27.30
CA SER A 137 -2.85 13.24 -25.88
C SER A 137 -1.61 12.48 -25.42
N ALA A 138 -0.97 11.69 -26.29
CA ALA A 138 0.32 11.05 -25.99
C ALA A 138 1.44 12.11 -25.81
N TRP A 139 1.44 13.13 -26.65
CA TRP A 139 2.36 14.25 -26.51
C TRP A 139 2.18 15.00 -25.19
N GLN A 140 0.94 15.21 -24.72
CA GLN A 140 0.68 15.80 -23.41
C GLN A 140 1.27 14.95 -22.27
N VAL A 141 1.08 13.62 -22.29
CA VAL A 141 1.68 12.72 -21.28
C VAL A 141 3.21 12.83 -21.30
N TYR A 142 3.82 12.88 -22.49
CA TYR A 142 5.26 13.09 -22.61
C TYR A 142 5.70 14.42 -21.98
N GLN A 143 5.00 15.52 -22.30
CA GLN A 143 5.32 16.83 -21.71
C GLN A 143 5.15 16.85 -20.18
N GLU A 144 4.15 16.15 -19.66
CA GLU A 144 3.97 15.99 -18.19
C GLU A 144 5.16 15.24 -17.57
N CYS A 145 5.66 14.17 -18.21
CA CYS A 145 6.85 13.45 -17.73
C CYS A 145 8.09 14.35 -17.75
N VAL A 146 8.31 15.10 -18.84
CA VAL A 146 9.42 16.08 -18.94
C VAL A 146 9.33 17.11 -17.81
N ALA A 147 8.15 17.66 -17.57
CA ALA A 147 7.94 18.66 -16.52
C ALA A 147 8.16 18.10 -15.09
N HIS A 148 7.85 16.81 -14.85
CA HIS A 148 8.18 16.14 -13.58
C HIS A 148 9.69 15.90 -13.46
N GLU A 149 10.37 15.50 -14.54
CA GLU A 149 11.84 15.36 -14.54
C GLU A 149 12.53 16.69 -14.26
N GLU A 150 12.09 17.76 -14.90
CA GLU A 150 12.59 19.13 -14.68
C GLU A 150 12.28 19.66 -13.27
N ALA A 151 11.15 19.25 -12.69
CA ALA A 151 10.80 19.56 -11.31
C ALA A 151 11.64 18.80 -10.29
N GLY A 152 12.44 17.80 -10.72
CA GLY A 152 13.31 17.01 -9.88
C GLY A 152 12.63 15.80 -9.21
N ALA A 153 11.44 15.40 -9.67
CA ALA A 153 10.80 14.17 -9.22
C ALA A 153 11.71 12.96 -9.51
N ILE A 154 11.78 12.00 -8.59
CA ILE A 154 12.58 10.78 -8.76
C ILE A 154 11.89 9.76 -9.66
N ALA A 155 10.56 9.75 -9.64
CA ALA A 155 9.73 8.86 -10.44
C ALA A 155 8.34 9.47 -10.68
N VAL A 156 7.59 8.85 -11.60
CA VAL A 156 6.15 9.03 -11.75
C VAL A 156 5.45 7.69 -11.85
N GLU A 157 4.28 7.57 -11.22
CA GLU A 157 3.31 6.55 -11.59
C GLU A 157 2.75 6.93 -12.96
N ILE A 158 2.89 6.03 -13.95
CA ILE A 158 2.29 6.20 -15.28
C ILE A 158 1.13 5.22 -15.41
N GLU A 159 -0.11 5.75 -15.30
CA GLU A 159 -1.30 4.92 -15.17
C GLU A 159 -2.13 4.91 -16.45
N VAL A 160 -2.42 3.69 -16.94
CA VAL A 160 -3.35 3.40 -18.05
C VAL A 160 -3.06 4.26 -19.30
N VAL A 161 -1.78 4.29 -19.68
CA VAL A 161 -1.28 4.89 -20.94
C VAL A 161 -0.97 3.75 -21.91
N PRO A 162 -1.19 3.90 -23.24
CA PRO A 162 -0.83 2.88 -24.22
C PRO A 162 0.63 2.44 -24.09
N VAL A 163 0.86 1.12 -24.24
CA VAL A 163 2.18 0.52 -23.99
C VAL A 163 3.27 1.11 -24.88
N GLU A 164 2.95 1.43 -26.14
CA GLU A 164 3.90 2.02 -27.08
C GLU A 164 4.33 3.42 -26.61
N VAL A 165 3.37 4.20 -26.12
CA VAL A 165 3.61 5.57 -25.64
C VAL A 165 4.44 5.54 -24.37
N ALA A 166 4.03 4.72 -23.37
CA ALA A 166 4.73 4.62 -22.09
C ALA A 166 6.17 4.10 -22.26
N THR A 167 6.37 3.10 -23.13
CA THR A 167 7.69 2.55 -23.45
C THR A 167 8.60 3.63 -24.06
N GLU A 168 8.12 4.34 -25.07
CA GLU A 168 8.91 5.37 -25.75
C GLU A 168 9.23 6.54 -24.81
N ILE A 169 8.28 6.94 -23.96
CA ILE A 169 8.53 7.97 -22.93
C ILE A 169 9.61 7.49 -21.96
N SER A 170 9.50 6.25 -21.45
CA SER A 170 10.48 5.70 -20.50
C SER A 170 11.91 5.73 -21.06
N HIS A 171 12.09 5.37 -22.33
CA HIS A 171 13.40 5.41 -23.00
C HIS A 171 13.95 6.83 -23.16
N ARG A 172 13.09 7.86 -23.26
CA ARG A 172 13.50 9.26 -23.44
C ARG A 172 13.83 9.96 -22.12
N MET A 173 13.25 9.53 -21.00
CA MET A 173 13.55 10.12 -19.71
C MET A 173 14.94 9.72 -19.24
N LYS A 174 15.73 10.69 -18.82
CA LYS A 174 17.15 10.48 -18.45
C LYS A 174 17.30 10.07 -16.99
N ARG A 175 16.49 10.66 -16.11
CA ARG A 175 16.57 10.50 -14.65
C ARG A 175 15.25 10.05 -14.04
N LEU A 176 14.13 10.47 -14.61
CA LEU A 176 12.79 10.16 -14.12
C LEU A 176 12.50 8.67 -14.34
N SER A 177 12.28 7.92 -13.27
CA SER A 177 11.83 6.52 -13.34
C SER A 177 10.32 6.47 -13.62
N LEU A 178 9.89 5.61 -14.55
CA LEU A 178 8.48 5.41 -14.86
C LEU A 178 7.98 4.12 -14.24
N TRP A 179 6.97 4.20 -13.36
CA TRP A 179 6.37 3.06 -12.68
C TRP A 179 4.99 2.77 -13.28
N SER A 180 4.92 1.68 -14.03
CA SER A 180 3.77 1.32 -14.86
C SER A 180 2.63 0.73 -14.03
N MET A 181 1.47 1.38 -14.06
CA MET A 181 0.21 0.78 -13.66
C MET A 181 -0.70 0.66 -14.89
N GLY A 182 -0.73 -0.53 -15.50
CA GLY A 182 -1.51 -0.78 -16.70
C GLY A 182 -0.97 -0.10 -17.98
N SER A 183 0.30 0.31 -17.99
CA SER A 183 0.95 0.97 -19.12
C SER A 183 1.99 0.10 -19.84
N GLY A 184 2.00 -1.22 -19.56
CA GLY A 184 2.84 -2.20 -20.23
C GLY A 184 4.21 -2.40 -19.61
N ALA A 185 5.02 -3.28 -20.23
CA ALA A 185 6.27 -3.78 -19.68
C ALA A 185 7.50 -2.92 -20.03
N GLY A 186 7.34 -1.84 -20.78
CA GLY A 186 8.46 -1.00 -21.24
C GLY A 186 8.90 0.09 -20.26
N CYS A 187 8.38 0.09 -19.04
CA CYS A 187 8.73 1.05 -17.99
C CYS A 187 9.72 0.46 -16.98
N ASP A 188 10.22 1.29 -16.07
CA ASP A 188 11.26 0.91 -15.12
C ASP A 188 10.75 0.04 -13.95
N ALA A 189 9.44 0.11 -13.63
CA ALA A 189 8.80 -0.76 -12.65
C ALA A 189 7.41 -1.21 -13.11
N GLN A 190 6.96 -2.38 -12.62
CA GLN A 190 5.59 -2.88 -12.73
C GLN A 190 4.89 -2.74 -11.38
N TYR A 191 3.78 -2.01 -11.36
CA TYR A 191 3.02 -1.68 -10.17
C TYR A 191 1.63 -2.30 -10.20
N LEU A 192 1.29 -3.07 -9.18
CA LEU A 192 -0.03 -3.64 -8.92
C LEU A 192 -0.44 -3.45 -7.47
N PHE A 193 -1.72 -3.63 -7.18
CA PHE A 193 -2.22 -3.67 -5.82
C PHE A 193 -2.12 -5.11 -5.28
N ALA A 194 -1.65 -5.26 -4.05
CA ALA A 194 -1.56 -6.56 -3.38
C ALA A 194 -2.93 -7.25 -3.33
N MET A 195 -4.00 -6.50 -3.06
CA MET A 195 -5.37 -7.04 -3.04
C MET A 195 -5.79 -7.71 -4.36
N ASP A 196 -5.34 -7.19 -5.50
CA ASP A 196 -5.63 -7.79 -6.81
C ASP A 196 -4.75 -9.03 -7.06
N VAL A 197 -3.46 -8.95 -6.72
CA VAL A 197 -2.49 -10.05 -6.83
C VAL A 197 -2.91 -11.24 -5.97
N LEU A 198 -3.38 -10.97 -4.75
CA LEU A 198 -3.84 -11.98 -3.78
C LEU A 198 -5.27 -12.48 -4.04
N GLY A 199 -6.05 -11.78 -4.86
CA GLY A 199 -7.45 -12.12 -5.08
C GLY A 199 -8.33 -11.89 -3.85
N SER A 200 -8.00 -10.90 -3.04
CA SER A 200 -8.86 -10.47 -1.91
C SER A 200 -9.85 -9.38 -2.31
N ASN A 201 -9.66 -8.75 -3.48
CA ASN A 201 -10.58 -7.78 -4.05
C ASN A 201 -11.89 -8.47 -4.47
N ARG A 202 -13.01 -8.05 -3.89
CA ARG A 202 -14.33 -8.66 -4.15
C ARG A 202 -15.15 -7.89 -5.19
N ASP A 203 -14.74 -6.67 -5.53
CA ASP A 203 -15.51 -5.80 -6.41
C ASP A 203 -15.05 -5.95 -7.86
N HIS A 204 -14.14 -5.13 -8.28
CA HIS A 204 -13.65 -5.08 -9.66
C HIS A 204 -12.15 -5.25 -9.72
N VAL A 205 -11.69 -6.31 -10.36
CA VAL A 205 -10.28 -6.48 -10.69
C VAL A 205 -9.98 -5.71 -11.98
N PRO A 206 -9.05 -4.74 -11.93
CA PRO A 206 -8.69 -3.96 -13.12
C PRO A 206 -8.12 -4.87 -14.23
N ARG A 207 -8.40 -4.54 -15.50
CA ARG A 207 -7.93 -5.31 -16.67
C ARG A 207 -6.42 -5.56 -16.68
N HIS A 208 -5.64 -4.65 -16.12
CA HIS A 208 -4.18 -4.75 -16.09
C HIS A 208 -3.66 -5.60 -14.92
N ALA A 209 -4.50 -5.95 -13.96
CA ALA A 209 -4.11 -6.78 -12.84
C ALA A 209 -4.16 -8.27 -13.20
N LYS A 210 -3.25 -9.04 -12.61
CA LYS A 210 -3.24 -10.50 -12.67
C LYS A 210 -3.42 -11.07 -11.28
N VAL A 211 -4.46 -11.87 -11.12
CA VAL A 211 -4.78 -12.57 -9.88
C VAL A 211 -3.96 -13.87 -9.80
N TYR A 212 -3.26 -14.10 -8.69
CA TYR A 212 -2.44 -15.29 -8.49
C TYR A 212 -2.99 -16.22 -7.40
N ARG A 213 -3.90 -15.75 -6.54
CA ARG A 213 -4.51 -16.49 -5.42
C ARG A 213 -5.98 -16.11 -5.30
N ASP A 214 -6.72 -16.79 -4.43
CA ASP A 214 -8.11 -16.50 -4.08
C ASP A 214 -8.24 -16.33 -2.56
N PHE A 215 -7.72 -15.25 -2.03
CA PHE A 215 -7.82 -14.93 -0.61
C PHE A 215 -9.25 -14.57 -0.19
N ALA A 216 -10.09 -14.12 -1.11
CA ALA A 216 -11.50 -13.88 -0.83
C ALA A 216 -12.18 -15.16 -0.34
N MET A 217 -11.96 -16.29 -1.02
CA MET A 217 -12.48 -17.59 -0.63
C MET A 217 -11.90 -18.06 0.72
N GLU A 218 -10.59 -17.86 0.94
CA GLU A 218 -9.98 -18.25 2.23
C GLU A 218 -10.50 -17.43 3.41
N TYR A 219 -10.73 -16.13 3.21
CA TYR A 219 -11.35 -15.29 4.24
C TYR A 219 -12.79 -15.70 4.54
N ASP A 220 -13.58 -16.12 3.53
CA ASP A 220 -14.93 -16.66 3.73
C ASP A 220 -14.91 -17.96 4.52
N ARG A 221 -13.97 -18.85 4.20
CA ARG A 221 -13.78 -20.10 4.95
C ARG A 221 -13.43 -19.80 6.42
N LEU A 222 -12.47 -18.93 6.67
CA LEU A 222 -12.09 -18.52 8.03
C LEU A 222 -13.26 -17.86 8.78
N GLN A 223 -14.07 -17.08 8.08
CA GLN A 223 -15.24 -16.46 8.71
C GLN A 223 -16.32 -17.51 9.08
N ALA A 224 -16.53 -18.50 8.24
CA ALA A 224 -17.43 -19.61 8.54
C ALA A 224 -16.97 -20.39 9.78
N GLU A 225 -15.67 -20.69 9.91
CA GLU A 225 -15.09 -21.33 11.08
C GLU A 225 -15.26 -20.50 12.36
N ARG A 226 -15.06 -19.16 12.29
CA ARG A 226 -15.31 -18.27 13.43
C ARG A 226 -16.77 -18.36 13.89
N VAL A 227 -17.70 -18.34 12.95
CA VAL A 227 -19.14 -18.46 13.25
C VAL A 227 -19.47 -19.81 13.87
N ALA A 228 -18.89 -20.91 13.37
CA ALA A 228 -19.06 -22.23 13.90
C ALA A 228 -18.58 -22.31 15.36
N ALA A 229 -17.33 -21.88 15.62
CA ALA A 229 -16.75 -21.89 16.97
C ALA A 229 -17.57 -21.06 17.97
N PHE A 230 -18.07 -19.87 17.56
CA PHE A 230 -18.90 -19.06 18.45
C PHE A 230 -20.29 -19.69 18.72
N ARG A 231 -20.85 -20.41 17.76
CA ARG A 231 -22.09 -21.18 17.96
C ARG A 231 -21.89 -22.36 18.91
N GLU A 232 -20.78 -23.07 18.79
CA GLU A 232 -20.42 -24.18 19.69
C GLU A 232 -20.27 -23.64 21.12
N TYR A 233 -19.49 -22.56 21.31
CA TYR A 233 -19.37 -21.91 22.61
C TYR A 233 -20.73 -21.50 23.21
N THR A 234 -21.59 -20.89 22.40
CA THR A 234 -22.94 -20.47 22.83
C THR A 234 -23.79 -21.69 23.24
N HIS A 235 -23.68 -22.78 22.47
CA HIS A 235 -24.38 -24.02 22.78
C HIS A 235 -23.91 -24.59 24.12
N ASP A 236 -22.58 -24.69 24.34
CA ASP A 236 -22.00 -25.25 25.56
C ASP A 236 -22.39 -24.47 26.79
N VAL A 237 -22.39 -23.14 26.71
CA VAL A 237 -22.88 -22.28 27.81
C VAL A 237 -24.37 -22.53 28.11
N ASN A 238 -25.21 -22.60 27.06
CA ASN A 238 -26.65 -22.78 27.22
C ASN A 238 -27.03 -24.19 27.74
N THR A 239 -26.21 -25.17 27.43
CA THR A 239 -26.43 -26.57 27.88
C THR A 239 -25.71 -26.89 29.20
N GLY A 240 -24.89 -25.98 29.73
CA GLY A 240 -24.09 -26.16 30.94
C GLY A 240 -22.90 -27.12 30.75
N THR A 241 -22.49 -27.39 29.51
CA THR A 241 -21.29 -28.19 29.23
C THR A 241 -20.02 -27.35 29.35
N PHE A 242 -20.14 -26.02 29.32
CA PHE A 242 -19.10 -25.09 29.67
C PHE A 242 -19.60 -24.14 30.79
N PRO A 243 -18.82 -23.85 31.84
CA PRO A 243 -17.45 -24.33 32.10
C PRO A 243 -17.44 -25.77 32.61
N GLU A 244 -16.43 -26.56 32.24
CA GLU A 244 -16.07 -27.82 32.89
C GLU A 244 -15.31 -27.53 34.22
N ASP A 245 -15.17 -28.55 35.08
CA ASP A 245 -14.49 -28.43 36.39
C ASP A 245 -13.06 -27.86 36.29
N ARG A 246 -12.33 -28.22 35.22
CA ARG A 246 -10.99 -27.70 34.93
C ARG A 246 -10.94 -26.20 34.57
N HIS A 247 -12.06 -25.58 34.31
CA HIS A 247 -12.18 -24.18 33.95
C HIS A 247 -12.60 -23.30 35.13
N VAL A 248 -12.84 -23.88 36.31
CA VAL A 248 -13.32 -23.16 37.48
C VAL A 248 -12.33 -23.25 38.64
N VAL A 249 -12.47 -22.35 39.59
CA VAL A 249 -11.69 -22.34 40.82
C VAL A 249 -12.60 -22.68 41.97
N HIS A 250 -12.18 -23.61 42.80
CA HIS A 250 -12.90 -24.03 43.99
C HIS A 250 -12.27 -23.46 45.26
N MET A 251 -13.12 -23.14 46.26
CA MET A 251 -12.68 -22.93 47.63
C MET A 251 -12.40 -24.27 48.29
N THR A 252 -11.56 -24.28 49.32
CA THR A 252 -11.49 -25.42 50.22
C THR A 252 -12.81 -25.52 51.03
N ASN A 253 -13.20 -26.70 51.42
CA ASN A 253 -14.44 -26.91 52.16
C ASN A 253 -14.50 -26.04 53.43
N ASP A 254 -13.41 -25.94 54.19
CA ASP A 254 -13.27 -25.12 55.40
C ASP A 254 -13.55 -23.63 55.13
N GLU A 255 -13.04 -23.09 54.05
CA GLU A 255 -13.25 -21.68 53.69
C GLU A 255 -14.68 -21.44 53.19
N TRP A 256 -15.26 -22.42 52.51
CA TRP A 256 -16.63 -22.38 52.05
C TRP A 256 -17.61 -22.36 53.23
N GLU A 257 -17.41 -23.22 54.27
CA GLU A 257 -18.23 -23.24 55.51
C GLU A 257 -18.14 -21.92 56.29
N LYS A 258 -16.94 -21.34 56.41
CA LYS A 258 -16.76 -20.02 57.03
C LYS A 258 -17.48 -18.91 56.27
N PHE A 259 -17.41 -18.93 54.95
CA PHE A 259 -18.11 -17.96 54.13
C PHE A 259 -19.62 -18.05 54.28
N ASN A 260 -20.20 -19.27 54.29
CA ASN A 260 -21.63 -19.48 54.53
C ASN A 260 -22.07 -18.98 55.90
N ALA A 261 -21.28 -19.24 56.95
CA ALA A 261 -21.58 -18.75 58.29
C ALA A 261 -21.59 -17.20 58.34
N LEU A 262 -20.76 -16.52 57.60
CA LEU A 262 -20.80 -15.06 57.50
C LEU A 262 -22.08 -14.57 56.82
N LEU A 263 -22.55 -15.24 55.74
CA LEU A 263 -23.79 -14.87 55.05
C LEU A 263 -25.04 -15.05 55.93
N GLU A 264 -25.07 -16.06 56.86
CA GLU A 264 -26.18 -16.30 57.77
C GLU A 264 -26.20 -15.31 58.95
N SER A 265 -25.12 -14.55 59.16
CA SER A 265 -25.00 -13.57 60.26
C SER A 265 -25.41 -12.15 59.87
N GLU A 266 -25.67 -11.88 58.54
CA GLU A 266 -26.23 -10.62 58.04
C GLU A 266 -27.77 -10.64 58.03
#